data_766bd9c181b240914d2a07cea7538de1
#
_entry.id   766bd9c181b240914d2a07cea7538de1
#
_cell.length_a   1.000
_cell.length_b   1.000
_cell.length_c   1.000
_cell.angle_alpha   90.00
_cell.angle_beta   90.00
_cell.angle_gamma   90.00
#
_symmetry.space_group_name_H-M   'P 1'
#
loop_
_entity.id
_entity.type
_entity.pdbx_description
1 polymer ?
#
loop_
_entity_poly.entity_id
_entity_poly.type
_entity_poly.pdbx_seq_one_letter_code
_entity_poly.pdbx_strand_id
1 'polypeptide(L)'
;MNSLAQQALDRARQAPARASKLLPPVLASEPLPELVITGPINRVMELEGKRYALEFVRALGPSIRREPTRTKAIADLTRYAVAQPSSVASGIKQVIDMLKEA
;
A
#
# COMPACT_ATOMS: atom_id res chain seq x y z
N MET A 1 44.10 0.55 21.35
CA MET A 1 43.00 0.39 22.28
C MET A 1 41.72 1.04 21.79
N ASN A 2 41.82 2.28 21.40
CA ASN A 2 40.65 2.98 20.89
C ASN A 2 40.16 2.44 19.55
N SER A 3 41.01 1.73 18.83
CA SER A 3 40.66 1.19 17.53
C SER A 3 39.54 0.17 17.58
N LEU A 4 39.45 -0.60 18.65
CA LEU A 4 38.37 -1.58 18.79
C LEU A 4 37.03 -0.90 19.04
N ALA A 5 37.05 0.12 19.89
CA ALA A 5 35.84 0.89 20.16
C ALA A 5 35.35 1.63 18.91
N GLN A 6 36.29 2.18 18.15
CA GLN A 6 35.94 2.85 16.90
C GLN A 6 35.39 1.90 15.86
N GLN A 7 35.95 0.71 15.76
CA GLN A 7 35.46 -0.30 14.84
C GLN A 7 34.02 -0.71 15.18
N ALA A 8 33.73 -0.86 16.47
CA ALA A 8 32.38 -1.17 16.90
C ALA A 8 31.41 -0.02 16.55
N LEU A 9 31.85 1.22 16.76
CA LEU A 9 31.05 2.38 16.41
C LEU A 9 30.81 2.48 14.90
N ASP A 10 31.84 2.23 14.12
CA ASP A 10 31.73 2.27 12.68
C ASP A 10 30.77 1.22 12.15
N ARG A 11 30.78 0.04 12.71
CA ARG A 11 29.83 -1.00 12.36
C ARG A 11 28.40 -0.61 12.71
N ALA A 12 28.22 -0.03 13.88
CA ALA A 12 26.91 0.42 14.29
C ALA A 12 26.38 1.52 13.38
N ARG A 13 27.26 2.38 12.90
CA ARG A 13 26.87 3.43 11.96
C ARG A 13 26.54 2.88 10.58
N GLN A 14 27.31 1.93 10.12
CA GLN A 14 27.12 1.37 8.79
C GLN A 14 25.83 0.59 8.66
N ALA A 15 25.48 -0.19 9.65
CA ALA A 15 24.29 -1.00 9.60
C ALA A 15 23.00 -0.16 9.49
N PRO A 16 22.77 0.84 10.35
CA PRO A 16 21.59 1.71 10.20
C PRO A 16 21.62 2.51 8.91
N ALA A 17 22.78 2.96 8.48
CA ALA A 17 22.88 3.72 7.24
C ALA A 17 22.45 2.91 6.03
N ARG A 18 22.78 1.63 5.99
CA ARG A 18 22.37 0.77 4.91
C ARG A 18 20.87 0.55 4.90
N ALA A 19 20.30 0.31 6.05
CA ALA A 19 18.87 0.14 6.16
C ALA A 19 18.13 1.41 5.70
N SER A 20 18.62 2.56 6.09
CA SER A 20 18.02 3.83 5.69
C SER A 20 18.13 4.08 4.20
N LYS A 21 19.21 3.68 3.57
CA LYS A 21 19.40 3.87 2.14
C LYS A 21 18.44 3.03 1.32
N LEU A 22 18.16 1.83 1.76
CA LEU A 22 17.39 0.91 0.96
C LEU A 22 15.92 1.26 0.91
N LEU A 23 15.38 1.72 2.01
CA LEU A 23 13.93 1.89 2.11
C LEU A 23 13.37 3.10 1.37
N PRO A 24 13.83 4.33 1.60
CA PRO A 24 13.15 5.49 1.02
C PRO A 24 13.18 5.54 -0.51
N PRO A 25 14.33 5.39 -1.16
CA PRO A 25 14.34 5.51 -2.62
C PRO A 25 13.66 4.35 -3.32
N VAL A 26 13.72 3.15 -2.75
CA VAL A 26 13.06 1.99 -3.34
C VAL A 26 11.55 2.17 -3.31
N LEU A 27 11.01 2.62 -2.18
CA LEU A 27 9.58 2.84 -2.07
C LEU A 27 9.07 3.92 -3.02
N ALA A 28 9.87 4.95 -3.27
CA ALA A 28 9.47 6.03 -4.17
C ALA A 28 9.41 5.58 -5.63
N SER A 29 10.23 4.62 -6.02
CA SER A 29 10.33 4.17 -7.40
C SER A 29 9.66 2.83 -7.68
N GLU A 30 9.23 2.10 -6.65
CA GLU A 30 8.60 0.81 -6.86
C GLU A 30 7.23 0.94 -7.53
N PRO A 31 6.95 0.07 -8.51
CA PRO A 31 5.61 0.02 -9.08
C PRO A 31 4.61 -0.51 -8.07
N LEU A 32 3.33 -0.21 -8.29
CA LEU A 32 2.28 -0.76 -7.45
C LEU A 32 2.25 -2.28 -7.56
N PRO A 33 2.03 -2.99 -6.44
CA PRO A 33 1.86 -4.44 -6.51
C PRO A 33 0.62 -4.79 -7.32
N GLU A 34 0.70 -5.89 -8.03
CA GLU A 34 -0.44 -6.39 -8.78
C GLU A 34 -1.45 -7.05 -7.85
N LEU A 35 -2.70 -6.63 -7.96
CA LEU A 35 -3.77 -7.21 -7.19
C LEU A 35 -4.36 -8.39 -7.92
N VAL A 36 -4.04 -9.60 -7.44
CA VAL A 36 -4.55 -10.84 -8.01
C VAL A 36 -5.55 -11.47 -7.06
N ILE A 37 -6.75 -11.72 -7.56
CA ILE A 37 -7.81 -12.35 -6.79
C ILE A 37 -7.85 -13.83 -7.16
N THR A 38 -7.61 -14.69 -6.17
CA THR A 38 -7.57 -16.14 -6.40
C THR A 38 -8.42 -16.88 -5.38
N GLY A 39 -8.94 -18.04 -5.79
CA GLY A 39 -9.69 -18.92 -4.92
C GLY A 39 -11.16 -18.54 -4.77
N PRO A 40 -11.91 -19.31 -3.97
CA PRO A 40 -13.32 -19.03 -3.75
C PRO A 40 -13.50 -17.73 -2.98
N ILE A 41 -14.55 -17.00 -3.32
CA ILE A 41 -14.85 -15.70 -2.75
C ILE A 41 -15.98 -15.83 -1.73
N ASN A 42 -15.73 -15.36 -0.51
CA ASN A 42 -16.73 -15.25 0.52
C ASN A 42 -17.46 -13.92 0.36
N ARG A 43 -18.75 -13.96 0.08
CA ARG A 43 -19.52 -12.76 -0.18
C ARG A 43 -19.58 -11.77 0.99
N VAL A 44 -19.62 -12.28 2.20
CA VAL A 44 -19.65 -11.43 3.38
C VAL A 44 -18.35 -10.62 3.47
N MET A 45 -17.22 -11.29 3.27
CA MET A 45 -15.92 -10.62 3.28
C MET A 45 -15.76 -9.67 2.10
N GLU A 46 -16.29 -10.05 0.95
CA GLU A 46 -16.27 -9.18 -0.23
C GLU A 46 -17.06 -7.89 0.03
N LEU A 47 -18.23 -7.99 0.64
CA LEU A 47 -19.02 -6.82 1.00
C LEU A 47 -18.31 -5.94 2.03
N GLU A 48 -17.63 -6.56 2.98
CA GLU A 48 -16.84 -5.82 3.96
C GLU A 48 -15.72 -5.02 3.29
N GLY A 49 -15.01 -5.66 2.35
CA GLY A 49 -13.96 -5.00 1.59
C GLY A 49 -14.50 -3.84 0.76
N LYS A 50 -15.62 -4.06 0.09
CA LYS A 50 -16.29 -3.02 -0.70
C LYS A 50 -16.71 -1.87 0.19
N ARG A 51 -17.29 -2.15 1.34
CA ARG A 51 -17.71 -1.14 2.29
C ARG A 51 -16.54 -0.31 2.79
N TYR A 52 -15.45 -0.97 3.15
CA TYR A 52 -14.24 -0.28 3.58
C TYR A 52 -13.76 0.69 2.51
N ALA A 53 -13.68 0.24 1.28
CA ALA A 53 -13.20 1.07 0.18
C ALA A 53 -14.14 2.25 -0.10
N LEU A 54 -15.46 2.03 -0.03
CA LEU A 54 -16.44 3.09 -0.20
C LEU A 54 -16.33 4.13 0.90
N GLU A 55 -16.13 3.71 2.14
CA GLU A 55 -15.93 4.64 3.25
C GLU A 55 -14.65 5.44 3.08
N PHE A 56 -13.60 4.80 2.59
CA PHE A 56 -12.35 5.47 2.28
C PHE A 56 -12.56 6.59 1.25
N VAL A 57 -13.28 6.30 0.19
CA VAL A 57 -13.59 7.27 -0.86
C VAL A 57 -14.45 8.40 -0.32
N ARG A 58 -15.43 8.08 0.51
CA ARG A 58 -16.30 9.08 1.13
C ARG A 58 -15.51 10.03 2.02
N ALA A 59 -14.53 9.52 2.73
CA ALA A 59 -13.68 10.33 3.60
C ALA A 59 -12.88 11.37 2.80
N LEU A 60 -12.56 11.08 1.56
CA LEU A 60 -11.89 12.02 0.68
C LEU A 60 -12.82 13.12 0.16
N GLY A 61 -14.11 12.85 0.16
CA GLY A 61 -15.12 13.82 -0.27
C GLY A 61 -14.96 14.24 -1.73
N PRO A 62 -15.26 15.52 -2.05
CA PRO A 62 -15.17 15.99 -3.44
C PRO A 62 -13.73 15.99 -3.99
N SER A 63 -12.73 15.85 -3.14
CA SER A 63 -11.33 15.76 -3.59
C SER A 63 -11.07 14.58 -4.52
N ILE A 64 -11.89 13.53 -4.43
CA ILE A 64 -11.76 12.35 -5.27
C ILE A 64 -11.94 12.67 -6.76
N ARG A 65 -12.56 13.76 -7.09
CA ARG A 65 -12.75 14.21 -8.46
C ARG A 65 -11.45 14.71 -9.07
N ARG A 66 -10.51 15.11 -8.25
CA ARG A 66 -9.20 15.55 -8.72
C ARG A 66 -8.36 14.34 -9.11
N GLU A 67 -7.77 14.40 -10.28
CA GLU A 67 -6.97 13.29 -10.78
C GLU A 67 -5.84 12.86 -9.83
N PRO A 68 -5.03 13.78 -9.28
CA PRO A 68 -3.96 13.36 -8.35
C PRO A 68 -4.50 12.67 -7.11
N THR A 69 -5.61 13.14 -6.55
CA THR A 69 -6.23 12.53 -5.38
C THR A 69 -6.79 11.15 -5.73
N ARG A 70 -7.45 11.03 -6.86
CA ARG A 70 -8.01 9.76 -7.32
C ARG A 70 -6.91 8.73 -7.56
N THR A 71 -5.83 9.12 -8.21
CA THR A 71 -4.69 8.23 -8.46
C THR A 71 -4.09 7.75 -7.14
N LYS A 72 -3.93 8.63 -6.18
CA LYS A 72 -3.42 8.27 -4.87
C LYS A 72 -4.37 7.32 -4.14
N ALA A 73 -5.67 7.57 -4.23
CA ALA A 73 -6.68 6.72 -3.61
C ALA A 73 -6.63 5.30 -4.19
N ILE A 74 -6.53 5.19 -5.51
CA ILE A 74 -6.40 3.90 -6.19
C ILE A 74 -5.14 3.17 -5.71
N ALA A 75 -4.02 3.88 -5.60
CA ALA A 75 -2.77 3.30 -5.14
C ALA A 75 -2.87 2.81 -3.69
N ASP A 76 -3.44 3.61 -2.82
CA ASP A 76 -3.59 3.27 -1.41
C ASP A 76 -4.52 2.07 -1.22
N LEU A 77 -5.64 2.03 -1.93
CA LEU A 77 -6.57 0.92 -1.87
C LEU A 77 -5.95 -0.36 -2.44
N THR A 78 -5.17 -0.25 -3.50
CA THR A 78 -4.47 -1.41 -4.07
C THR A 78 -3.49 -2.00 -3.08
N ARG A 79 -2.70 -1.17 -2.42
CA ARG A 79 -1.73 -1.65 -1.43
C ARG A 79 -2.42 -2.29 -0.24
N TYR A 80 -3.51 -1.73 0.20
CA TYR A 80 -4.30 -2.31 1.28
C TYR A 80 -4.88 -3.66 0.86
N ALA A 81 -5.46 -3.75 -0.31
CA ALA A 81 -6.10 -4.95 -0.81
C ALA A 81 -5.14 -6.12 -0.97
N VAL A 82 -3.91 -5.85 -1.40
CA VAL A 82 -2.89 -6.89 -1.58
C VAL A 82 -2.57 -7.60 -0.26
N ALA A 83 -2.68 -6.90 0.86
CA ALA A 83 -2.43 -7.44 2.19
C ALA A 83 -3.65 -8.18 2.79
N GLN A 84 -4.79 -8.15 2.12
CA GLN A 84 -6.02 -8.73 2.62
C GLN A 84 -6.31 -10.10 1.97
N PRO A 85 -7.16 -10.93 2.60
CA PRO A 85 -7.64 -12.14 1.94
C PRO A 85 -8.33 -11.84 0.61
N SER A 86 -8.32 -12.80 -0.30
CA SER A 86 -8.86 -12.62 -1.65
C SER A 86 -10.30 -12.11 -1.66
N SER A 87 -11.13 -12.57 -0.75
CA SER A 87 -12.52 -12.13 -0.68
C SER A 87 -12.65 -10.64 -0.37
N VAL A 88 -11.90 -10.17 0.62
CA VAL A 88 -11.85 -8.75 0.96
C VAL A 88 -11.27 -7.94 -0.19
N ALA A 89 -10.19 -8.43 -0.77
CA ALA A 89 -9.53 -7.78 -1.90
C ALA A 89 -10.46 -7.66 -3.10
N SER A 90 -11.29 -8.65 -3.35
CA SER A 90 -12.28 -8.60 -4.43
C SER A 90 -13.24 -7.43 -4.29
N GLY A 91 -13.76 -7.21 -3.08
CA GLY A 91 -14.64 -6.09 -2.81
C GLY A 91 -13.95 -4.73 -3.00
N ILE A 92 -12.72 -4.62 -2.54
CA ILE A 92 -11.94 -3.40 -2.72
C ILE A 92 -11.65 -3.14 -4.20
N LYS A 93 -11.34 -4.21 -4.93
CA LYS A 93 -11.07 -4.10 -6.37
C LYS A 93 -12.25 -3.53 -7.13
N GLN A 94 -13.46 -3.88 -6.76
CA GLN A 94 -14.67 -3.33 -7.40
C GLN A 94 -14.69 -1.81 -7.29
N VAL A 95 -14.33 -1.26 -6.13
CA VAL A 95 -14.29 0.19 -5.93
C VAL A 95 -13.13 0.81 -6.70
N ILE A 96 -11.98 0.15 -6.72
CA ILE A 96 -10.83 0.61 -7.50
C ILE A 96 -11.21 0.73 -8.98
N ASP A 97 -11.90 -0.26 -9.51
CA ASP A 97 -12.33 -0.25 -10.91
C ASP A 97 -13.31 0.90 -11.19
N MET A 98 -14.20 1.17 -10.26
CA MET A 98 -15.10 2.32 -10.37
C MET A 98 -14.34 3.65 -10.42
N LEU A 99 -13.29 3.77 -9.61
CA LEU A 99 -12.46 4.98 -9.61
C LEU A 99 -11.68 5.14 -10.92
N LYS A 100 -11.24 4.05 -11.51
CA LYS A 100 -10.52 4.08 -12.77
C LYS A 100 -11.40 4.51 -13.93
N GLU A 101 -12.67 4.20 -13.85
CA GLU A 101 -13.64 4.55 -14.90
C GLU A 101 -14.21 5.96 -14.75
N ALA A 102 -14.00 6.56 -13.59
CA ALA A 102 -14.56 7.89 -13.30
C ALA A 102 -13.94 9.04 -14.07
#